data_0e9e4e9a5c79bc4735754a84c5bb794f
#
_entry.id   0e9e4e9a5c79bc4735754a84c5bb794f
#
_cell.length_a   1.000
_cell.length_b   1.000
_cell.length_c   1.000
_cell.angle_alpha   90.00
_cell.angle_beta   90.00
_cell.angle_gamma   90.00
#
_symmetry.space_group_name_H-M   'P 1'
#
loop_
_entity.id
_entity.type
_entity.pdbx_description
1 polymer ?
#
loop_
_entity_poly.entity_id
_entity_poly.type
_entity_poly.pdbx_seq_one_letter_code
_entity_poly.pdbx_strand_id
1 'polypeptide(L)'
;MEGAKPVESGKVKVNDVNLYYELYGEGDPLVLIAGTGISCAPWRVFQVPEFSKHYQVLIYDHRGLGRSDKPDVLYTTQLFAKDCVGLMDALGIRRAHIMGHSMGARVAQWIALDYPEKVRSLVLSGPGSGKYSDKLQDYPRGIPLDAALEIIEKGYEKYQHDHWGPGFMFTDQFMKEHPEVVKKFQELIVEEVPPLKCYLRHVIARQCHETTDLLPKIKAPTLVIVGSKDTHEGGTGSHVESAKVLGEKIPNAELVLVEGGRHGYLREMPDKGHPPILDFLRRH
;
A
#
# COMPACT_ATOMS: atom_id res chain seq x y z
N MET A 1 15.28 -15.27 -2.81
CA MET A 1 14.18 -15.45 -1.84
C MET A 1 12.98 -16.00 -2.59
N GLU A 2 12.52 -17.18 -2.20
CA GLU A 2 11.24 -17.72 -2.69
C GLU A 2 10.11 -17.16 -1.81
N GLY A 3 8.96 -16.83 -2.44
CA GLY A 3 7.77 -16.43 -1.69
C GLY A 3 7.09 -17.64 -1.04
N ALA A 4 6.28 -17.39 -0.01
CA ALA A 4 5.43 -18.42 0.58
C ALA A 4 4.44 -18.96 -0.48
N LYS A 5 4.02 -20.23 -0.33
CA LYS A 5 2.97 -20.81 -1.17
C LYS A 5 1.60 -20.45 -0.60
N PRO A 6 0.66 -19.97 -1.42
CA PRO A 6 -0.70 -19.70 -0.96
C PRO A 6 -1.44 -20.98 -0.59
N VAL A 7 -2.28 -20.90 0.44
CA VAL A 7 -3.26 -21.94 0.77
C VAL A 7 -4.36 -21.98 -0.28
N GLU A 8 -4.74 -20.79 -0.76
CA GLU A 8 -5.73 -20.58 -1.80
C GLU A 8 -5.36 -19.39 -2.67
N SER A 9 -5.64 -19.45 -3.95
CA SER A 9 -5.50 -18.31 -4.87
C SER A 9 -6.44 -18.43 -6.05
N GLY A 10 -6.84 -17.31 -6.61
CA GLY A 10 -7.74 -17.31 -7.75
C GLY A 10 -8.22 -15.93 -8.15
N LYS A 11 -9.26 -15.92 -8.98
CA LYS A 11 -10.00 -14.71 -9.30
C LYS A 11 -11.46 -14.87 -8.87
N VAL A 12 -12.00 -13.82 -8.30
CA VAL A 12 -13.40 -13.79 -7.88
C VAL A 12 -14.08 -12.51 -8.37
N LYS A 13 -15.35 -12.63 -8.73
CA LYS A 13 -16.18 -11.50 -9.14
C LYS A 13 -16.48 -10.61 -7.95
N VAL A 14 -16.09 -9.36 -8.05
CA VAL A 14 -16.28 -8.32 -7.03
C VAL A 14 -16.83 -7.07 -7.72
N ASN A 15 -18.03 -6.63 -7.33
CA ASN A 15 -18.68 -5.50 -8.00
C ASN A 15 -18.75 -5.72 -9.53
N ASP A 16 -18.05 -4.88 -10.30
CA ASP A 16 -17.98 -4.90 -11.77
C ASP A 16 -16.69 -5.52 -12.34
N VAL A 17 -15.78 -6.05 -11.47
CA VAL A 17 -14.47 -6.60 -11.87
C VAL A 17 -14.23 -8.00 -11.30
N ASN A 18 -13.27 -8.73 -11.90
CA ASN A 18 -12.69 -9.90 -11.27
C ASN A 18 -11.36 -9.49 -10.64
N LEU A 19 -11.20 -9.71 -9.33
CA LEU A 19 -9.97 -9.46 -8.60
C LEU A 19 -9.22 -10.76 -8.38
N TYR A 20 -7.92 -10.71 -8.63
CA TYR A 20 -6.99 -11.77 -8.25
C TYR A 20 -6.59 -11.62 -6.78
N TYR A 21 -6.53 -12.76 -6.08
CA TYR A 21 -6.16 -12.82 -4.67
C TYR A 21 -5.31 -14.04 -4.34
N GLU A 22 -4.64 -13.99 -3.22
CA GLU A 22 -3.91 -15.08 -2.59
C GLU A 22 -4.17 -15.06 -1.08
N LEU A 23 -4.45 -16.24 -0.51
CA LEU A 23 -4.59 -16.45 0.94
C LEU A 23 -3.43 -17.27 1.48
N TYR A 24 -2.95 -16.92 2.66
CA TYR A 24 -1.81 -17.58 3.31
C TYR A 24 -2.07 -17.73 4.80
N GLY A 25 -1.53 -18.81 5.41
CA GLY A 25 -1.65 -19.04 6.84
C GLY A 25 -3.07 -19.32 7.31
N GLU A 26 -3.26 -19.24 8.60
CA GLU A 26 -4.52 -19.51 9.30
C GLU A 26 -4.72 -18.50 10.42
N GLY A 27 -5.92 -18.47 11.02
CA GLY A 27 -6.25 -17.62 12.17
C GLY A 27 -7.05 -16.38 11.81
N ASP A 28 -6.85 -15.30 12.57
CA ASP A 28 -7.57 -14.04 12.35
C ASP A 28 -7.20 -13.41 11.01
N PRO A 29 -8.18 -12.91 10.24
CA PRO A 29 -7.89 -12.32 8.92
C PRO A 29 -7.10 -11.02 9.00
N LEU A 30 -6.04 -10.92 8.17
CA LEU A 30 -5.24 -9.72 7.92
C LEU A 30 -5.22 -9.43 6.43
N VAL A 31 -5.75 -8.28 6.02
CA VAL A 31 -5.74 -7.83 4.62
C VAL A 31 -4.58 -6.86 4.40
N LEU A 32 -3.71 -7.16 3.43
CA LEU A 32 -2.60 -6.28 3.03
C LEU A 32 -2.92 -5.58 1.72
N ILE A 33 -2.96 -4.26 1.74
CA ILE A 33 -3.34 -3.40 0.61
C ILE A 33 -2.11 -2.72 0.03
N ALA A 34 -1.81 -2.99 -1.24
CA ALA A 34 -0.63 -2.50 -1.93
C ALA A 34 -0.71 -1.00 -2.29
N GLY A 35 0.45 -0.41 -2.59
CA GLY A 35 0.60 0.97 -3.01
C GLY A 35 0.27 1.24 -4.47
N THR A 36 0.59 2.46 -4.93
CA THR A 36 0.31 2.93 -6.29
C THR A 36 0.98 2.07 -7.34
N GLY A 37 0.21 1.51 -8.27
CA GLY A 37 0.75 0.84 -9.45
C GLY A 37 1.50 -0.48 -9.19
N ILE A 38 1.47 -0.99 -7.97
CA ILE A 38 2.20 -2.19 -7.56
C ILE A 38 1.21 -3.33 -7.32
N SER A 39 1.48 -4.51 -7.91
CA SER A 39 0.73 -5.74 -7.68
C SER A 39 0.96 -6.28 -6.25
N CYS A 40 0.27 -7.34 -5.88
CA CYS A 40 0.47 -8.00 -4.58
C CYS A 40 1.79 -8.80 -4.47
N ALA A 41 2.53 -8.98 -5.57
CA ALA A 41 3.75 -9.81 -5.62
C ALA A 41 4.82 -9.45 -4.57
N PRO A 42 5.14 -8.17 -4.30
CA PRO A 42 6.08 -7.84 -3.23
C PRO A 42 5.62 -8.28 -1.83
N TRP A 43 4.33 -8.24 -1.53
CA TRP A 43 3.81 -8.75 -0.25
C TRP A 43 4.13 -10.22 -0.06
N ARG A 44 3.96 -11.03 -1.12
CA ARG A 44 4.21 -12.49 -1.13
C ARG A 44 5.61 -12.84 -0.67
N VAL A 45 6.60 -12.04 -1.05
CA VAL A 45 8.03 -12.31 -0.79
C VAL A 45 8.49 -11.71 0.54
N PHE A 46 8.02 -10.51 0.90
CA PHE A 46 8.63 -9.76 1.98
C PHE A 46 7.83 -9.77 3.30
N GLN A 47 6.50 -9.71 3.27
CA GLN A 47 5.69 -9.61 4.49
C GLN A 47 4.92 -10.89 4.81
N VAL A 48 4.37 -11.55 3.80
CA VAL A 48 3.61 -12.80 3.99
C VAL A 48 4.40 -13.86 4.75
N PRO A 49 5.71 -14.12 4.50
CA PRO A 49 6.45 -15.14 5.24
C PRO A 49 6.48 -14.95 6.75
N GLU A 50 6.37 -13.71 7.22
CA GLU A 50 6.31 -13.44 8.66
C GLU A 50 4.87 -13.37 9.16
N PHE A 51 4.01 -12.62 8.50
CA PHE A 51 2.65 -12.37 8.99
C PHE A 51 1.76 -13.60 8.94
N SER A 52 1.95 -14.50 7.94
CA SER A 52 1.19 -15.74 7.82
C SER A 52 1.50 -16.80 8.88
N LYS A 53 2.54 -16.58 9.71
CA LYS A 53 2.78 -17.43 10.91
C LYS A 53 1.74 -17.17 12.01
N HIS A 54 1.03 -16.05 11.94
CA HIS A 54 0.16 -15.57 13.03
C HIS A 54 -1.25 -15.24 12.57
N TYR A 55 -1.45 -15.01 11.26
CA TYR A 55 -2.71 -14.51 10.67
C TYR A 55 -3.04 -15.23 9.38
N GLN A 56 -4.34 -15.32 9.07
CA GLN A 56 -4.77 -15.60 7.71
C GLN A 56 -4.58 -14.33 6.87
N VAL A 57 -3.52 -14.30 6.06
CA VAL A 57 -3.13 -13.12 5.27
C VAL A 57 -3.78 -13.16 3.90
N LEU A 58 -4.58 -12.14 3.59
CA LEU A 58 -5.12 -11.87 2.26
C LEU A 58 -4.28 -10.79 1.57
N ILE A 59 -3.73 -11.11 0.40
CA ILE A 59 -3.17 -10.15 -0.54
C ILE A 59 -3.93 -10.22 -1.87
N TYR A 60 -3.98 -9.11 -2.60
CA TYR A 60 -4.72 -9.05 -3.86
C TYR A 60 -4.17 -7.98 -4.79
N ASP A 61 -4.47 -8.13 -6.07
CA ASP A 61 -4.20 -7.11 -7.07
C ASP A 61 -5.40 -6.16 -7.19
N HIS A 62 -5.17 -4.86 -7.04
CA HIS A 62 -6.19 -3.86 -7.33
C HIS A 62 -6.69 -3.96 -8.78
N ARG A 63 -7.91 -3.49 -9.06
CA ARG A 63 -8.33 -3.25 -10.45
C ARG A 63 -7.26 -2.44 -11.19
N GLY A 64 -6.98 -2.82 -12.43
CA GLY A 64 -5.93 -2.17 -13.23
C GLY A 64 -4.55 -2.75 -13.07
N LEU A 65 -4.30 -3.64 -12.09
CA LEU A 65 -2.99 -4.19 -11.80
C LEU A 65 -2.95 -5.72 -11.95
N GLY A 66 -1.73 -6.23 -12.11
CA GLY A 66 -1.39 -7.62 -12.06
C GLY A 66 -2.35 -8.50 -12.84
N ARG A 67 -2.88 -9.51 -12.17
CA ARG A 67 -3.83 -10.49 -12.73
C ARG A 67 -5.29 -10.07 -12.62
N SER A 68 -5.62 -8.96 -11.94
CA SER A 68 -6.98 -8.41 -11.88
C SER A 68 -7.42 -7.77 -13.18
N ASP A 69 -8.73 -7.61 -13.36
CA ASP A 69 -9.32 -6.94 -14.52
C ASP A 69 -8.89 -5.45 -14.58
N LYS A 70 -8.89 -4.92 -15.80
CA LYS A 70 -8.37 -3.58 -16.11
C LYS A 70 -9.45 -2.72 -16.81
N PRO A 71 -10.58 -2.44 -16.10
CA PRO A 71 -11.71 -1.72 -16.72
C PRO A 71 -11.32 -0.28 -17.08
N ASP A 72 -11.92 0.21 -18.18
CA ASP A 72 -11.68 1.54 -18.71
C ASP A 72 -12.59 2.60 -18.07
N VAL A 73 -12.41 2.79 -16.76
CA VAL A 73 -13.17 3.73 -15.92
C VAL A 73 -12.23 4.60 -15.10
N LEU A 74 -12.74 5.64 -14.47
CA LEU A 74 -11.98 6.42 -13.48
C LEU A 74 -11.75 5.56 -12.22
N TYR A 75 -10.55 5.64 -11.67
CA TYR A 75 -10.21 5.00 -10.40
C TYR A 75 -10.16 6.04 -9.29
N THR A 76 -10.62 5.64 -8.10
CA THR A 76 -10.51 6.42 -6.86
C THR A 76 -10.09 5.51 -5.73
N THR A 77 -9.47 6.06 -4.69
CA THR A 77 -9.12 5.29 -3.49
C THR A 77 -10.36 4.75 -2.77
N GLN A 78 -11.50 5.45 -2.88
CA GLN A 78 -12.79 4.99 -2.35
C GLN A 78 -13.35 3.81 -3.18
N LEU A 79 -13.19 3.82 -4.51
CA LEU A 79 -13.55 2.67 -5.36
C LEU A 79 -12.69 1.45 -5.03
N PHE A 80 -11.40 1.63 -4.79
CA PHE A 80 -10.52 0.54 -4.33
C PHE A 80 -10.93 -0.01 -2.96
N ALA A 81 -11.42 0.84 -2.06
CA ALA A 81 -11.95 0.41 -0.76
C ALA A 81 -13.21 -0.45 -0.94
N LYS A 82 -14.14 -0.02 -1.79
CA LYS A 82 -15.34 -0.81 -2.15
C LYS A 82 -14.98 -2.16 -2.74
N ASP A 83 -13.95 -2.22 -3.58
CA ASP A 83 -13.45 -3.47 -4.16
C ASP A 83 -12.85 -4.40 -3.11
N CYS A 84 -12.03 -3.86 -2.21
CA CYS A 84 -11.44 -4.63 -1.12
C CYS A 84 -12.52 -5.25 -0.21
N VAL A 85 -13.53 -4.47 0.17
CA VAL A 85 -14.65 -4.96 0.98
C VAL A 85 -15.46 -6.01 0.22
N GLY A 86 -15.75 -5.78 -1.06
CA GLY A 86 -16.41 -6.79 -1.89
C GLY A 86 -15.60 -8.09 -2.04
N LEU A 87 -14.26 -8.00 -2.07
CA LEU A 87 -13.38 -9.17 -2.06
C LEU A 87 -13.47 -9.91 -0.72
N MET A 88 -13.44 -9.19 0.40
CA MET A 88 -13.64 -9.78 1.74
C MET A 88 -14.98 -10.52 1.80
N ASP A 89 -16.06 -9.91 1.33
CA ASP A 89 -17.39 -10.52 1.32
C ASP A 89 -17.43 -11.79 0.45
N ALA A 90 -16.85 -11.75 -0.74
CA ALA A 90 -16.79 -12.90 -1.65
C ALA A 90 -16.00 -14.09 -1.06
N LEU A 91 -15.02 -13.81 -0.18
CA LEU A 91 -14.21 -14.82 0.51
C LEU A 91 -14.76 -15.18 1.90
N GLY A 92 -15.93 -14.66 2.29
CA GLY A 92 -16.53 -14.94 3.59
C GLY A 92 -15.84 -14.28 4.79
N ILE A 93 -14.96 -13.30 4.53
CA ILE A 93 -14.24 -12.55 5.56
C ILE A 93 -15.15 -11.42 6.07
N ARG A 94 -15.81 -11.66 7.20
CA ARG A 94 -16.75 -10.69 7.76
C ARG A 94 -16.09 -9.47 8.37
N ARG A 95 -14.94 -9.64 9.01
CA ARG A 95 -14.18 -8.57 9.68
C ARG A 95 -12.70 -8.97 9.70
N ALA A 96 -11.79 -7.99 9.51
CA ALA A 96 -10.35 -8.25 9.44
C ALA A 96 -9.54 -7.11 10.07
N HIS A 97 -8.27 -7.39 10.38
CA HIS A 97 -7.26 -6.35 10.49
C HIS A 97 -6.96 -5.84 9.07
N ILE A 98 -6.93 -4.53 8.91
CA ILE A 98 -6.67 -3.90 7.60
C ILE A 98 -5.34 -3.17 7.67
N MET A 99 -4.39 -3.58 6.85
CA MET A 99 -3.10 -2.92 6.72
C MET A 99 -2.92 -2.41 5.29
N GLY A 100 -2.74 -1.10 5.14
CA GLY A 100 -2.40 -0.48 3.85
C GLY A 100 -1.03 0.18 3.88
N HIS A 101 -0.29 0.08 2.77
CA HIS A 101 0.97 0.78 2.59
C HIS A 101 0.86 1.82 1.47
N SER A 102 1.36 3.05 1.69
CA SER A 102 1.34 4.12 0.69
C SER A 102 -0.09 4.45 0.23
N MET A 103 -0.41 4.33 -1.06
CA MET A 103 -1.79 4.45 -1.55
C MET A 103 -2.73 3.45 -0.86
N GLY A 104 -2.26 2.25 -0.52
CA GLY A 104 -3.05 1.26 0.23
C GLY A 104 -3.50 1.78 1.59
N ALA A 105 -2.69 2.61 2.27
CA ALA A 105 -3.09 3.27 3.50
C ALA A 105 -4.21 4.31 3.29
N ARG A 106 -4.27 4.95 2.13
CA ARG A 106 -5.37 5.83 1.73
C ARG A 106 -6.66 5.04 1.48
N VAL A 107 -6.53 3.87 0.85
CA VAL A 107 -7.65 2.93 0.66
C VAL A 107 -8.18 2.42 1.99
N ALA A 108 -7.29 2.03 2.90
CA ALA A 108 -7.63 1.55 4.24
C ALA A 108 -8.40 2.59 5.08
N GLN A 109 -8.10 3.89 4.92
CA GLN A 109 -8.88 4.99 5.54
C GLN A 109 -10.34 4.97 5.06
N TRP A 110 -10.59 4.81 3.75
CA TRP A 110 -11.95 4.71 3.23
C TRP A 110 -12.67 3.46 3.71
N ILE A 111 -11.96 2.32 3.86
CA ILE A 111 -12.58 1.12 4.45
C ILE A 111 -13.04 1.42 5.89
N ALA A 112 -12.19 2.07 6.69
CA ALA A 112 -12.53 2.41 8.08
C ALA A 112 -13.64 3.47 8.21
N LEU A 113 -13.79 4.34 7.22
CA LEU A 113 -14.82 5.39 7.19
C LEU A 113 -16.17 4.88 6.68
N ASP A 114 -16.17 4.13 5.57
CA ASP A 114 -17.40 3.72 4.88
C ASP A 114 -17.91 2.35 5.35
N TYR A 115 -17.01 1.49 5.91
CA TYR A 115 -17.31 0.11 6.34
C TYR A 115 -16.69 -0.20 7.70
N PRO A 116 -16.98 0.59 8.75
CA PRO A 116 -16.31 0.44 10.06
C PRO A 116 -16.53 -0.94 10.70
N GLU A 117 -17.63 -1.62 10.39
CA GLU A 117 -17.95 -2.97 10.85
C GLU A 117 -17.01 -4.05 10.28
N LYS A 118 -16.34 -3.76 9.15
CA LYS A 118 -15.38 -4.65 8.50
C LYS A 118 -13.98 -4.58 9.12
N VAL A 119 -13.71 -3.53 9.91
CA VAL A 119 -12.37 -3.25 10.42
C VAL A 119 -12.24 -3.65 11.88
N ARG A 120 -11.35 -4.60 12.16
CA ARG A 120 -10.98 -5.00 13.53
C ARG A 120 -9.97 -4.01 14.12
N SER A 121 -8.88 -3.77 13.38
CA SER A 121 -7.93 -2.70 13.62
C SER A 121 -7.34 -2.22 12.31
N LEU A 122 -6.69 -1.07 12.33
CA LEU A 122 -6.20 -0.36 11.16
C LEU A 122 -4.70 -0.09 11.27
N VAL A 123 -3.91 -0.50 10.28
CA VAL A 123 -2.49 -0.17 10.18
C VAL A 123 -2.26 0.67 8.92
N LEU A 124 -1.85 1.92 9.13
CA LEU A 124 -1.57 2.91 8.09
C LEU A 124 -0.06 3.09 7.94
N SER A 125 0.53 2.40 6.98
CA SER A 125 1.97 2.38 6.73
C SER A 125 2.37 3.33 5.61
N GLY A 126 3.32 4.24 5.85
CA GLY A 126 3.73 5.27 4.89
C GLY A 126 2.55 6.05 4.31
N PRO A 127 1.66 6.59 5.18
CA PRO A 127 0.34 7.05 4.77
C PRO A 127 0.35 8.44 4.14
N GLY A 128 -0.80 8.80 3.56
CA GLY A 128 -1.16 10.17 3.22
C GLY A 128 -2.64 10.41 3.53
N SER A 129 -3.03 11.64 3.79
CA SER A 129 -4.42 12.00 4.13
C SER A 129 -5.10 12.94 3.11
N GLY A 130 -4.34 13.43 2.15
CA GLY A 130 -4.81 14.44 1.20
C GLY A 130 -4.25 15.82 1.50
N LYS A 131 -5.08 16.85 1.50
CA LYS A 131 -4.73 18.29 1.50
C LYS A 131 -3.60 18.75 2.43
N TYR A 132 -3.43 18.14 3.60
CA TYR A 132 -2.50 18.66 4.61
C TYR A 132 -1.08 18.13 4.50
N SER A 133 -0.93 16.95 4.00
CA SER A 133 0.39 16.46 3.61
C SER A 133 0.87 17.18 2.37
N ASP A 134 -0.10 17.77 1.72
CA ASP A 134 -0.01 18.24 0.37
C ASP A 134 0.08 19.76 0.40
N LYS A 135 1.24 20.28 0.46
CA LYS A 135 1.52 21.53 -0.24
C LYS A 135 1.26 21.36 -1.74
N LEU A 136 0.39 20.39 -2.09
CA LEU A 136 0.02 19.93 -3.43
C LEU A 136 -0.87 20.90 -4.18
N GLN A 137 -1.23 22.02 -3.62
CA GLN A 137 -1.90 23.09 -4.39
C GLN A 137 -1.03 23.56 -5.57
N ASP A 138 0.28 23.30 -5.48
CA ASP A 138 1.27 23.77 -6.45
C ASP A 138 1.76 22.66 -7.41
N TYR A 139 1.35 21.39 -7.20
CA TYR A 139 1.80 20.30 -8.08
C TYR A 139 0.73 19.92 -9.11
N PRO A 140 1.08 19.82 -10.40
CA PRO A 140 0.17 19.36 -11.41
C PRO A 140 -0.26 17.91 -11.14
N ARG A 141 -1.54 17.60 -11.35
CA ARG A 141 -2.02 16.22 -11.28
C ARG A 141 -1.47 15.42 -12.46
N GLY A 142 -1.09 14.17 -12.17
CA GLY A 142 -0.48 13.29 -13.15
C GLY A 142 0.95 12.95 -12.76
N ILE A 143 1.75 12.57 -13.73
CA ILE A 143 3.20 12.35 -13.53
C ILE A 143 3.96 13.64 -13.83
N PRO A 144 5.08 13.91 -13.12
CA PRO A 144 5.96 15.03 -13.44
C PRO A 144 6.45 14.98 -14.89
N LEU A 145 6.79 16.13 -15.47
CA LEU A 145 7.25 16.21 -16.86
C LEU A 145 8.51 15.39 -17.12
N ASP A 146 9.47 15.43 -16.19
CA ASP A 146 10.69 14.63 -16.23
C ASP A 146 10.41 13.12 -16.25
N ALA A 147 9.47 12.65 -15.44
CA ALA A 147 9.00 11.27 -15.45
C ALA A 147 8.31 10.91 -16.78
N ALA A 148 7.53 11.83 -17.36
CA ALA A 148 6.92 11.63 -18.66
C ALA A 148 7.98 11.52 -19.77
N LEU A 149 9.01 12.38 -19.74
CA LEU A 149 10.14 12.35 -20.69
C LEU A 149 10.94 11.06 -20.53
N GLU A 150 11.21 10.62 -19.30
CA GLU A 150 11.90 9.36 -19.03
C GLU A 150 11.14 8.15 -19.60
N ILE A 151 9.80 8.12 -19.45
CA ILE A 151 8.95 7.07 -20.05
C ILE A 151 9.06 7.09 -21.58
N ILE A 152 9.08 8.27 -22.19
CA ILE A 152 9.22 8.42 -23.65
C ILE A 152 10.60 7.95 -24.13
N GLU A 153 11.65 8.31 -23.43
CA GLU A 153 13.04 8.03 -23.83
C GLU A 153 13.47 6.59 -23.57
N LYS A 154 13.13 6.06 -22.40
CA LYS A 154 13.60 4.73 -21.93
C LYS A 154 12.57 3.61 -22.08
N GLY A 155 11.32 3.96 -22.32
CA GLY A 155 10.19 3.05 -22.32
C GLY A 155 9.60 2.84 -20.91
N TYR A 156 8.30 2.57 -20.86
CA TYR A 156 7.53 2.51 -19.64
C TYR A 156 7.95 1.35 -18.70
N GLU A 157 8.28 0.18 -19.24
CA GLU A 157 8.72 -0.96 -18.46
C GLU A 157 10.04 -0.68 -17.71
N LYS A 158 11.00 -0.09 -18.44
CA LYS A 158 12.26 0.33 -17.84
C LYS A 158 12.07 1.43 -16.79
N TYR A 159 11.19 2.39 -17.06
CA TYR A 159 10.81 3.40 -16.06
C TYR A 159 10.27 2.74 -14.78
N GLN A 160 9.36 1.78 -14.90
CA GLN A 160 8.82 1.06 -13.74
C GLN A 160 9.91 0.32 -12.96
N HIS A 161 10.83 -0.33 -13.66
CA HIS A 161 11.95 -1.02 -13.03
C HIS A 161 12.86 -0.06 -12.26
N ASP A 162 13.24 1.07 -12.86
CA ASP A 162 14.24 1.97 -12.32
C ASP A 162 13.65 2.92 -11.24
N HIS A 163 12.40 3.35 -11.41
CA HIS A 163 11.74 4.33 -10.54
C HIS A 163 11.56 3.86 -9.10
N TRP A 164 11.28 2.58 -8.89
CA TRP A 164 10.96 2.04 -7.57
C TRP A 164 12.17 1.61 -6.73
N GLY A 165 13.37 1.75 -7.21
CA GLY A 165 14.59 1.34 -6.49
C GLY A 165 15.26 2.49 -5.74
N PRO A 166 16.09 3.27 -6.43
CA PRO A 166 17.01 4.22 -5.80
C PRO A 166 16.31 5.40 -5.13
N GLY A 167 16.81 5.79 -3.96
CA GLY A 167 16.51 7.06 -3.32
C GLY A 167 15.14 7.18 -2.65
N PHE A 168 14.10 6.58 -3.20
CA PHE A 168 12.75 6.63 -2.66
C PHE A 168 12.44 5.45 -1.73
N MET A 169 12.61 4.22 -2.21
CA MET A 169 12.25 3.02 -1.45
C MET A 169 13.28 2.65 -0.40
N PHE A 170 14.56 2.72 -0.73
CA PHE A 170 15.65 2.19 0.09
C PHE A 170 16.72 3.25 0.35
N THR A 171 17.43 3.13 1.47
CA THR A 171 18.60 3.95 1.75
C THR A 171 19.78 3.54 0.86
N ASP A 172 20.68 4.49 0.58
CA ASP A 172 21.86 4.25 -0.24
C ASP A 172 22.78 3.18 0.39
N GLN A 173 22.83 3.14 1.73
CA GLN A 173 23.57 2.12 2.47
C GLN A 173 22.96 0.75 2.23
N PHE A 174 21.65 0.59 2.39
CA PHE A 174 20.97 -0.68 2.18
C PHE A 174 21.15 -1.20 0.76
N MET A 175 21.03 -0.31 -0.25
CA MET A 175 21.24 -0.70 -1.64
C MET A 175 22.64 -1.24 -1.94
N LYS A 176 23.66 -0.73 -1.22
CA LYS A 176 25.04 -1.23 -1.35
C LYS A 176 25.26 -2.55 -0.62
N GLU A 177 24.65 -2.71 0.55
CA GLU A 177 24.82 -3.88 1.42
C GLU A 177 23.95 -5.06 0.99
N HIS A 178 22.76 -4.78 0.39
CA HIS A 178 21.75 -5.77 0.03
C HIS A 178 21.24 -5.60 -1.42
N PRO A 179 22.12 -5.55 -2.42
CA PRO A 179 21.72 -5.34 -3.83
C PRO A 179 20.79 -6.45 -4.34
N GLU A 180 20.89 -7.67 -3.79
CA GLU A 180 20.03 -8.79 -4.13
C GLU A 180 18.56 -8.57 -3.71
N VAL A 181 18.33 -7.89 -2.58
CA VAL A 181 16.97 -7.55 -2.10
C VAL A 181 16.35 -6.48 -3.00
N VAL A 182 17.12 -5.46 -3.33
CA VAL A 182 16.71 -4.38 -4.24
C VAL A 182 16.37 -4.94 -5.62
N LYS A 183 17.25 -5.77 -6.18
CA LYS A 183 17.03 -6.44 -7.46
C LYS A 183 15.77 -7.30 -7.42
N LYS A 184 15.59 -8.10 -6.38
CA LYS A 184 14.39 -8.93 -6.23
C LYS A 184 13.12 -8.09 -6.18
N PHE A 185 13.13 -6.97 -5.47
CA PHE A 185 12.00 -6.05 -5.43
C PHE A 185 11.69 -5.48 -6.82
N GLN A 186 12.71 -5.02 -7.57
CA GLN A 186 12.55 -4.51 -8.93
C GLN A 186 11.99 -5.57 -9.89
N GLU A 187 12.48 -6.81 -9.82
CA GLU A 187 11.95 -7.94 -10.60
C GLU A 187 10.46 -8.17 -10.33
N LEU A 188 10.03 -8.09 -9.06
CA LEU A 188 8.62 -8.26 -8.68
C LEU A 188 7.72 -7.11 -9.17
N ILE A 189 8.26 -5.90 -9.28
CA ILE A 189 7.53 -4.75 -9.82
C ILE A 189 7.25 -4.95 -11.31
N VAL A 190 8.18 -5.52 -12.06
CA VAL A 190 8.06 -5.72 -13.51
C VAL A 190 7.54 -7.10 -13.90
N GLU A 191 7.31 -8.01 -12.95
CA GLU A 191 6.70 -9.32 -13.21
C GLU A 191 5.35 -9.20 -13.94
N GLU A 192 4.56 -8.19 -13.55
CA GLU A 192 3.27 -7.89 -14.17
C GLU A 192 3.08 -6.36 -14.30
N VAL A 193 3.82 -5.73 -15.20
CA VAL A 193 3.73 -4.28 -15.45
C VAL A 193 2.31 -3.92 -15.88
N PRO A 194 1.62 -3.03 -15.14
CA PRO A 194 0.29 -2.61 -15.53
C PRO A 194 0.34 -1.78 -16.82
N PRO A 195 -0.71 -1.79 -17.65
CA PRO A 195 -0.81 -0.86 -18.77
C PRO A 195 -0.60 0.59 -18.28
N LEU A 196 0.13 1.40 -19.02
CA LEU A 196 0.44 2.79 -18.65
C LEU A 196 -0.82 3.59 -18.25
N LYS A 197 -1.92 3.42 -18.98
CA LYS A 197 -3.20 4.07 -18.63
C LYS A 197 -3.72 3.68 -17.25
N CYS A 198 -3.53 2.42 -16.84
CA CYS A 198 -3.95 1.95 -15.51
C CYS A 198 -3.04 2.53 -14.41
N TYR A 199 -1.72 2.54 -14.65
CA TYR A 199 -0.78 3.19 -13.75
C TYR A 199 -1.12 4.67 -13.53
N LEU A 200 -1.36 5.43 -14.62
CA LEU A 200 -1.75 6.84 -14.54
C LEU A 200 -3.06 7.03 -13.75
N ARG A 201 -4.05 6.13 -13.90
CA ARG A 201 -5.28 6.16 -13.11
C ARG A 201 -5.03 5.92 -11.63
N HIS A 202 -4.09 5.02 -11.28
CA HIS A 202 -3.67 4.82 -9.88
C HIS A 202 -3.00 6.08 -9.33
N VAL A 203 -2.11 6.72 -10.09
CA VAL A 203 -1.47 7.99 -9.70
C VAL A 203 -2.52 9.06 -9.43
N ILE A 204 -3.48 9.24 -10.34
CA ILE A 204 -4.56 10.23 -10.21
C ILE A 204 -5.46 9.89 -9.00
N ALA A 205 -5.84 8.62 -8.83
CA ALA A 205 -6.65 8.18 -7.69
C ALA A 205 -5.98 8.53 -6.34
N ARG A 206 -4.65 8.30 -6.24
CA ARG A 206 -3.87 8.68 -5.07
C ARG A 206 -3.83 10.19 -4.86
N GLN A 207 -3.61 10.97 -5.92
CA GLN A 207 -3.52 12.43 -5.85
C GLN A 207 -4.87 13.12 -5.56
N CYS A 208 -5.98 12.47 -5.94
CA CYS A 208 -7.33 12.96 -5.66
C CYS A 208 -7.89 12.46 -4.31
N HIS A 209 -7.10 11.69 -3.56
CA HIS A 209 -7.52 11.24 -2.25
C HIS A 209 -7.65 12.41 -1.26
N GLU A 210 -8.76 12.44 -0.52
CA GLU A 210 -8.99 13.45 0.51
C GLU A 210 -9.86 12.87 1.64
N THR A 211 -9.28 12.71 2.79
CA THR A 211 -9.93 12.21 4.01
C THR A 211 -9.60 13.03 5.24
N THR A 212 -8.78 14.08 5.12
CA THR A 212 -8.20 14.80 6.25
C THR A 212 -9.25 15.29 7.26
N ASP A 213 -10.39 15.81 6.76
CA ASP A 213 -11.47 16.30 7.62
C ASP A 213 -12.38 15.17 8.14
N LEU A 214 -12.21 13.95 7.62
CA LEU A 214 -12.96 12.76 8.03
C LEU A 214 -12.20 11.89 9.04
N LEU A 215 -10.88 12.08 9.19
CA LEU A 215 -10.04 11.28 10.09
C LEU A 215 -10.59 11.17 11.53
N PRO A 216 -11.18 12.23 12.12
CA PRO A 216 -11.78 12.12 13.46
C PRO A 216 -12.97 11.15 13.55
N LYS A 217 -13.52 10.69 12.42
CA LYS A 217 -14.62 9.72 12.37
C LYS A 217 -14.15 8.27 12.37
N ILE A 218 -12.87 8.01 12.18
CA ILE A 218 -12.29 6.65 12.24
C ILE A 218 -12.37 6.17 13.70
N LYS A 219 -13.07 5.04 13.91
CA LYS A 219 -13.32 4.46 15.25
C LYS A 219 -12.44 3.26 15.57
N ALA A 220 -11.91 2.60 14.52
CA ALA A 220 -11.07 1.43 14.69
C ALA A 220 -9.77 1.78 15.42
N PRO A 221 -9.27 0.93 16.34
CA PRO A 221 -7.91 1.05 16.85
C PRO A 221 -6.94 1.22 15.68
N THR A 222 -6.09 2.23 15.73
CA THR A 222 -5.26 2.61 14.57
C THR A 222 -3.79 2.73 14.95
N LEU A 223 -2.92 2.04 14.19
CA LEU A 223 -1.49 2.27 14.17
C LEU A 223 -1.12 3.05 12.91
N VAL A 224 -0.47 4.17 13.09
CA VAL A 224 0.18 4.94 12.03
C VAL A 224 1.68 4.67 12.12
N ILE A 225 2.29 4.15 11.06
CA ILE A 225 3.71 3.78 11.07
C ILE A 225 4.40 4.23 9.79
N VAL A 226 5.60 4.80 9.92
CA VAL A 226 6.34 5.38 8.80
C VAL A 226 7.84 5.38 9.06
N GLY A 227 8.65 5.24 8.02
CA GLY A 227 10.09 5.43 8.12
C GLY A 227 10.44 6.88 8.42
N SER A 228 11.37 7.15 9.36
CA SER A 228 11.71 8.53 9.77
C SER A 228 12.38 9.36 8.66
N LYS A 229 12.87 8.70 7.61
CA LYS A 229 13.43 9.31 6.40
C LYS A 229 12.51 9.24 5.19
N ASP A 230 11.25 8.89 5.37
CA ASP A 230 10.22 8.89 4.31
C ASP A 230 9.69 10.32 4.10
N THR A 231 10.60 11.19 3.68
CA THR A 231 10.38 12.63 3.46
C THR A 231 10.32 13.00 1.98
N HIS A 232 10.28 11.98 1.10
CA HIS A 232 10.30 12.21 -0.33
C HIS A 232 9.03 12.89 -0.83
N GLU A 233 9.19 14.00 -1.50
CA GLU A 233 8.13 14.81 -2.10
C GLU A 233 7.79 14.33 -3.53
N GLY A 234 7.45 13.07 -3.69
CA GLY A 234 7.04 12.51 -4.99
C GLY A 234 5.62 12.90 -5.40
N GLY A 235 5.28 14.20 -5.36
CA GLY A 235 3.94 14.69 -5.72
C GLY A 235 2.84 14.33 -4.72
N THR A 236 3.21 13.95 -3.47
CA THR A 236 2.26 13.62 -2.39
C THR A 236 2.65 14.21 -1.03
N GLY A 237 3.67 15.05 -0.98
CA GLY A 237 4.22 15.58 0.26
C GLY A 237 5.01 14.54 1.07
N SER A 238 5.49 14.96 2.24
CA SER A 238 6.22 14.09 3.16
C SER A 238 5.29 13.10 3.84
N HIS A 239 5.57 11.79 3.72
CA HIS A 239 4.82 10.76 4.43
C HIS A 239 4.97 10.86 5.95
N VAL A 240 6.11 11.38 6.43
CA VAL A 240 6.31 11.65 7.87
C VAL A 240 5.36 12.73 8.36
N GLU A 241 5.22 13.84 7.64
CA GLU A 241 4.29 14.91 8.02
C GLU A 241 2.83 14.43 7.93
N SER A 242 2.50 13.66 6.89
CA SER A 242 1.20 13.02 6.78
C SER A 242 0.91 12.09 7.96
N ALA A 243 1.89 11.26 8.37
CA ALA A 243 1.74 10.34 9.49
C ALA A 243 1.47 11.09 10.81
N LYS A 244 2.13 12.23 11.04
CA LYS A 244 1.85 13.09 12.19
C LYS A 244 0.41 13.61 12.18
N VAL A 245 -0.06 14.10 11.04
CA VAL A 245 -1.46 14.57 10.88
C VAL A 245 -2.45 13.45 11.17
N LEU A 246 -2.21 12.24 10.65
CA LEU A 246 -3.07 11.09 10.92
C LEU A 246 -3.04 10.70 12.42
N GLY A 247 -1.85 10.67 13.03
CA GLY A 247 -1.68 10.36 14.43
C GLY A 247 -2.37 11.36 15.37
N GLU A 248 -2.42 12.64 14.97
CA GLU A 248 -3.09 13.70 15.74
C GLU A 248 -4.62 13.70 15.55
N LYS A 249 -5.10 13.43 14.34
CA LYS A 249 -6.51 13.57 13.98
C LYS A 249 -7.33 12.30 14.19
N ILE A 250 -6.75 11.12 14.08
CA ILE A 250 -7.46 9.86 14.34
C ILE A 250 -7.51 9.63 15.86
N PRO A 251 -8.72 9.47 16.46
CA PRO A 251 -8.83 9.28 17.90
C PRO A 251 -8.04 8.04 18.38
N ASN A 252 -7.20 8.24 19.38
CA ASN A 252 -6.40 7.19 20.02
C ASN A 252 -5.46 6.44 19.07
N ALA A 253 -5.02 7.07 17.97
CA ALA A 253 -4.02 6.47 17.10
C ALA A 253 -2.65 6.41 17.77
N GLU A 254 -1.98 5.27 17.58
CA GLU A 254 -0.57 5.11 17.94
C GLU A 254 0.29 5.55 16.75
N LEU A 255 1.32 6.37 16.99
CA LEU A 255 2.27 6.79 15.95
C LEU A 255 3.65 6.18 16.21
N VAL A 256 4.17 5.45 15.22
CA VAL A 256 5.52 4.86 15.27
C VAL A 256 6.36 5.39 14.11
N LEU A 257 7.54 5.92 14.44
CA LEU A 257 8.58 6.29 13.48
C LEU A 257 9.65 5.20 13.47
N VAL A 258 9.83 4.52 12.35
CA VAL A 258 10.91 3.54 12.16
C VAL A 258 12.18 4.28 11.82
N GLU A 259 13.08 4.41 12.81
CA GLU A 259 14.26 5.23 12.72
C GLU A 259 15.20 4.79 11.60
N GLY A 260 15.57 5.74 10.74
CA GLY A 260 16.44 5.54 9.58
C GLY A 260 15.76 5.02 8.33
N GLY A 261 14.51 4.52 8.43
CA GLY A 261 13.79 3.91 7.30
C GLY A 261 13.28 4.94 6.30
N ARG A 262 13.35 4.59 5.01
CA ARG A 262 12.67 5.28 3.90
C ARG A 262 11.30 4.64 3.61
N HIS A 263 10.70 4.92 2.46
CA HIS A 263 9.37 4.38 2.12
C HIS A 263 9.31 2.85 2.11
N GLY A 264 10.39 2.18 1.74
CA GLY A 264 10.53 0.71 1.73
C GLY A 264 10.90 0.07 3.07
N TYR A 265 10.85 0.79 4.20
CA TYR A 265 11.32 0.33 5.51
C TYR A 265 10.81 -1.06 5.93
N LEU A 266 9.62 -1.45 5.50
CA LEU A 266 9.07 -2.79 5.77
C LEU A 266 9.90 -3.92 5.14
N ARG A 267 10.73 -3.62 4.15
CA ARG A 267 11.60 -4.54 3.43
C ARG A 267 13.06 -4.33 3.79
N GLU A 268 13.43 -3.07 3.98
CA GLU A 268 14.77 -2.64 4.36
C GLU A 268 15.10 -2.98 5.82
N MET A 269 14.14 -2.79 6.71
CA MET A 269 14.30 -2.94 8.17
C MET A 269 13.15 -3.77 8.75
N PRO A 270 12.95 -5.04 8.30
CA PRO A 270 11.84 -5.87 8.77
C PRO A 270 11.89 -6.12 10.28
N ASP A 271 13.07 -6.19 10.86
CA ASP A 271 13.35 -6.31 12.30
C ASP A 271 12.87 -5.11 13.13
N LYS A 272 12.74 -3.94 12.52
CA LYS A 272 12.20 -2.73 13.15
C LYS A 272 10.77 -2.42 12.75
N GLY A 273 10.38 -2.77 11.52
CA GLY A 273 9.07 -2.44 10.96
C GLY A 273 7.98 -3.46 11.31
N HIS A 274 8.30 -4.76 11.32
CA HIS A 274 7.30 -5.79 11.59
C HIS A 274 6.89 -5.91 13.08
N PRO A 275 7.80 -5.88 14.07
CA PRO A 275 7.43 -6.07 15.46
C PRO A 275 6.37 -5.09 15.99
N PRO A 276 6.44 -3.77 15.76
CA PRO A 276 5.40 -2.84 16.20
C PRO A 276 4.02 -3.17 15.60
N ILE A 277 4.00 -3.59 14.32
CA ILE A 277 2.77 -3.99 13.64
C ILE A 277 2.19 -5.24 14.28
N LEU A 278 2.98 -6.31 14.42
CA LEU A 278 2.53 -7.57 15.02
C LEU A 278 2.09 -7.41 16.47
N ASP A 279 2.77 -6.55 17.21
CA ASP A 279 2.42 -6.26 18.60
C ASP A 279 1.09 -5.50 18.69
N PHE A 280 0.88 -4.52 17.84
CA PHE A 280 -0.37 -3.81 17.72
C PHE A 280 -1.53 -4.74 17.33
N LEU A 281 -1.35 -5.57 16.30
CA LEU A 281 -2.38 -6.52 15.84
C LEU A 281 -2.79 -7.51 16.91
N ARG A 282 -1.84 -8.03 17.72
CA ARG A 282 -2.12 -8.96 18.83
C ARG A 282 -2.95 -8.35 19.97
N ARG A 283 -2.86 -7.02 20.16
CA ARG A 283 -3.60 -6.31 21.22
C ARG A 283 -5.05 -6.00 20.83
N HIS A 284 -5.40 -6.15 19.58
CA HIS A 284 -6.70 -5.78 19.01
C HIS A 284 -7.33 -6.91 18.19
#